data_1d44b409066ed186b4e308d3ef049fa5
#
_entry.id   1d44b409066ed186b4e308d3ef049fa5
#
_cell.length_a   1.000
_cell.length_b   1.000
_cell.length_c   1.000
_cell.angle_alpha   90.00
_cell.angle_beta   90.00
_cell.angle_gamma   90.00
#
_symmetry.space_group_name_H-M   'P 1'
#
loop_
_entity.id
_entity.type
_entity.pdbx_description
1 polymer ?
#
loop_
_entity_poly.entity_id
_entity_poly.type
_entity_poly.pdbx_seq_one_letter_code
_entity_poly.pdbx_strand_id
1 'polypeptide(L)'
;MAATSESPPALPESLPPLPTWRFWVPLLFQTALILGVPAQAVYTQLTGKTVILQTVPVDPYELLRGYSQTLRYDISIQDNLRKLPGWNELPKNPANGKELTFIKPGTQLYVILQAPKVPTSSDLSKLPQTWKPITLSRNLPSQLPPNQVALKGLAEHGFIQYGLETYYIPEDQREQINADLRAARPDNPNRLPQILQPTEPSQPPPKPPVVMEIKVSAQGKSVPVSLWAQVNQGSKQWVRNYRF
;
A
#
# COMPACT_ATOMS: atom_id res chain seq x y z
N MET A 1 42.59 37.56 70.48
CA MET A 1 42.02 37.31 69.16
C MET A 1 42.11 35.80 68.91
N ALA A 2 41.01 35.10 69.09
CA ALA A 2 40.90 33.64 68.88
C ALA A 2 40.36 33.45 67.44
N ALA A 3 41.15 32.80 66.61
CA ALA A 3 40.69 32.44 65.23
C ALA A 3 39.83 31.17 65.31
N THR A 4 38.55 31.35 64.97
CA THR A 4 37.59 30.29 64.82
C THR A 4 37.89 29.55 63.51
N SER A 5 38.39 28.31 63.62
CA SER A 5 38.60 27.44 62.45
C SER A 5 37.22 26.84 62.03
N GLU A 6 36.68 27.35 60.93
CA GLU A 6 35.46 26.84 60.34
C GLU A 6 35.81 25.56 59.55
N SER A 7 35.23 24.42 59.93
CA SER A 7 35.44 23.17 59.24
C SER A 7 34.72 23.21 57.87
N PRO A 8 35.35 22.67 56.79
CA PRO A 8 34.69 22.65 55.48
C PRO A 8 33.43 21.80 55.47
N PRO A 9 32.41 22.14 54.70
CA PRO A 9 31.17 21.36 54.62
C PRO A 9 31.45 19.93 54.11
N ALA A 10 30.87 18.96 54.80
CA ALA A 10 30.96 17.57 54.41
C ALA A 10 30.38 17.36 53.00
N LEU A 11 31.17 16.67 52.14
CA LEU A 11 30.72 16.27 50.82
C LEU A 11 29.46 15.38 50.93
N PRO A 12 28.49 15.57 50.02
CA PRO A 12 27.27 14.76 50.08
C PRO A 12 27.61 13.27 49.93
N GLU A 13 27.04 12.47 50.83
CA GLU A 13 27.12 10.99 50.79
C GLU A 13 26.75 10.50 49.41
N SER A 14 27.60 9.64 48.84
CA SER A 14 27.37 9.00 47.52
C SER A 14 26.06 8.25 47.55
N LEU A 15 25.13 8.66 46.67
CA LEU A 15 23.84 7.98 46.51
C LEU A 15 24.04 6.48 46.25
N PRO A 16 23.25 5.60 46.88
CA PRO A 16 23.37 4.16 46.68
C PRO A 16 23.19 3.81 45.19
N PRO A 17 23.97 2.86 44.66
CA PRO A 17 23.89 2.50 43.23
C PRO A 17 22.47 2.01 42.92
N LEU A 18 21.87 2.62 41.89
CA LEU A 18 20.53 2.24 41.43
C LEU A 18 20.55 0.80 40.94
N PRO A 19 19.57 -0.04 41.31
CA PRO A 19 19.53 -1.43 40.90
C PRO A 19 19.40 -1.51 39.36
N THR A 20 20.24 -2.31 38.73
CA THR A 20 20.40 -2.43 37.27
C THR A 20 19.12 -2.77 36.52
N TRP A 21 18.15 -3.47 37.17
CA TRP A 21 16.86 -3.81 36.56
C TRP A 21 16.02 -2.56 36.18
N ARG A 22 16.21 -1.43 36.88
CA ARG A 22 15.55 -0.15 36.54
C ARG A 22 15.94 0.38 35.17
N PHE A 23 17.10 0.00 34.66
CA PHE A 23 17.54 0.32 33.28
C PHE A 23 17.03 -0.73 32.27
N TRP A 24 17.13 -2.00 32.63
CA TRP A 24 16.79 -3.07 31.71
C TRP A 24 15.30 -3.18 31.43
N VAL A 25 14.44 -2.94 32.39
CA VAL A 25 12.99 -3.05 32.20
C VAL A 25 12.47 -2.00 31.19
N PRO A 26 12.75 -0.68 31.34
CA PRO A 26 12.36 0.30 30.33
C PRO A 26 12.99 0.06 28.96
N LEU A 27 14.27 -0.33 28.93
CA LEU A 27 14.97 -0.62 27.69
C LEU A 27 14.34 -1.78 26.94
N LEU A 28 14.06 -2.89 27.59
CA LEU A 28 13.39 -4.04 26.97
C LEU A 28 11.98 -3.70 26.51
N PHE A 29 11.22 -2.90 27.28
CA PHE A 29 9.91 -2.45 26.91
C PHE A 29 9.95 -1.57 25.64
N GLN A 30 10.86 -0.60 25.59
CA GLN A 30 11.04 0.25 24.41
C GLN A 30 11.47 -0.57 23.18
N THR A 31 12.42 -1.49 23.36
CA THR A 31 12.87 -2.38 22.29
C THR A 31 11.74 -3.25 21.77
N ALA A 32 10.90 -3.80 22.66
CA ALA A 32 9.74 -4.59 22.27
C ALA A 32 8.71 -3.75 21.46
N LEU A 33 8.47 -2.49 21.85
CA LEU A 33 7.60 -1.58 21.10
C LEU A 33 8.17 -1.26 19.71
N ILE A 34 9.47 -0.98 19.62
CA ILE A 34 10.14 -0.65 18.35
C ILE A 34 10.11 -1.86 17.39
N LEU A 35 10.37 -3.06 17.89
CA LEU A 35 10.38 -4.29 17.09
C LEU A 35 8.98 -4.81 16.76
N GLY A 36 7.97 -4.45 17.54
CA GLY A 36 6.59 -4.91 17.33
C GLY A 36 5.99 -4.52 15.99
N VAL A 37 6.29 -3.30 15.52
CA VAL A 37 5.77 -2.80 14.23
C VAL A 37 6.36 -3.55 13.04
N PRO A 38 7.69 -3.66 12.86
CA PRO A 38 8.26 -4.39 11.74
C PRO A 38 8.00 -5.90 11.82
N ALA A 39 7.91 -6.48 13.02
CA ALA A 39 7.59 -7.90 13.20
C ALA A 39 6.24 -8.27 12.55
N GLN A 40 5.25 -7.39 12.62
CA GLN A 40 3.95 -7.63 11.98
C GLN A 40 4.07 -7.65 10.44
N ALA A 41 4.87 -6.75 9.85
CA ALA A 41 5.10 -6.73 8.41
C ALA A 41 5.83 -8.01 7.96
N VAL A 42 6.89 -8.41 8.68
CA VAL A 42 7.63 -9.65 8.41
C VAL A 42 6.70 -10.87 8.53
N TYR A 43 5.88 -10.95 9.57
CA TYR A 43 4.92 -12.02 9.75
C TYR A 43 3.95 -12.08 8.56
N THR A 44 3.41 -10.93 8.11
CA THR A 44 2.52 -10.86 6.94
C THR A 44 3.24 -11.29 5.66
N GLN A 45 4.51 -10.92 5.50
CA GLN A 45 5.32 -11.30 4.34
C GLN A 45 5.55 -12.81 4.28
N LEU A 46 5.77 -13.47 5.41
CA LEU A 46 6.04 -14.91 5.50
C LEU A 46 4.77 -15.76 5.38
N THR A 47 3.68 -15.35 6.05
CA THR A 47 2.46 -16.17 6.17
C THR A 47 1.30 -15.70 5.31
N GLY A 48 1.36 -14.46 4.81
CA GLY A 48 0.29 -13.85 4.02
C GLY A 48 0.06 -14.51 2.68
N LYS A 49 -1.18 -14.46 2.21
CA LYS A 49 -1.58 -14.96 0.90
C LYS A 49 -1.11 -14.00 -0.20
N THR A 50 -0.54 -14.53 -1.27
CA THR A 50 -0.12 -13.73 -2.43
C THR A 50 -1.34 -13.26 -3.23
N VAL A 51 -1.40 -11.97 -3.51
CA VAL A 51 -2.46 -11.31 -4.28
C VAL A 51 -1.82 -10.38 -5.30
N ILE A 52 -2.34 -10.36 -6.50
CA ILE A 52 -1.88 -9.48 -7.57
C ILE A 52 -2.93 -8.39 -7.79
N LEU A 53 -2.53 -7.13 -7.63
CA LEU A 53 -3.40 -5.97 -7.82
C LEU A 53 -3.08 -5.27 -9.14
N GLN A 54 -4.13 -4.81 -9.82
CA GLN A 54 -3.99 -3.95 -10.98
C GLN A 54 -3.65 -2.53 -10.51
N THR A 55 -2.58 -1.94 -11.04
CA THR A 55 -2.30 -0.52 -10.84
C THR A 55 -3.06 0.34 -11.86
N VAL A 56 -3.34 1.58 -11.48
CA VAL A 56 -3.88 2.60 -12.38
C VAL A 56 -2.73 3.48 -12.84
N PRO A 57 -2.72 3.98 -14.09
CA PRO A 57 -1.72 4.94 -14.54
C PRO A 57 -1.72 6.16 -13.61
N VAL A 58 -0.59 6.44 -13.00
CA VAL A 58 -0.39 7.65 -12.21
C VAL A 58 0.17 8.73 -13.13
N ASP A 59 -0.21 9.99 -12.91
CA ASP A 59 0.29 11.12 -13.68
C ASP A 59 1.83 11.20 -13.56
N PRO A 60 2.57 11.36 -14.68
CA PRO A 60 4.03 11.42 -14.70
C PRO A 60 4.63 12.52 -13.83
N TYR A 61 3.89 13.59 -13.58
CA TYR A 61 4.36 14.70 -12.75
C TYR A 61 4.50 14.36 -11.27
N GLU A 62 3.72 13.39 -10.76
CA GLU A 62 3.87 12.91 -9.38
C GLU A 62 5.00 11.89 -9.21
N LEU A 63 5.41 11.20 -10.28
CA LEU A 63 6.50 10.23 -10.30
C LEU A 63 7.89 10.84 -10.08
N LEU A 64 8.04 12.17 -10.18
CA LEU A 64 9.33 12.86 -10.12
C LEU A 64 9.64 13.53 -8.78
N ARG A 65 8.73 13.46 -7.80
CA ARG A 65 8.94 14.06 -6.48
C ARG A 65 9.49 13.05 -5.47
N GLY A 66 10.82 12.96 -5.38
CA GLY A 66 11.50 12.32 -4.27
C GLY A 66 11.78 10.81 -4.44
N TYR A 67 12.21 10.17 -3.37
CA TYR A 67 12.59 8.76 -3.28
C TYR A 67 11.39 7.80 -3.19
N SER A 68 10.16 8.31 -3.18
CA SER A 68 8.93 7.52 -3.10
C SER A 68 8.06 7.73 -4.31
N GLN A 69 7.40 6.68 -4.78
CA GLN A 69 6.36 6.75 -5.80
C GLN A 69 5.01 6.44 -5.18
N THR A 70 4.00 7.23 -5.55
CA THR A 70 2.62 6.98 -5.17
C THR A 70 1.97 6.12 -6.25
N LEU A 71 1.56 4.91 -5.88
CA LEU A 71 0.80 4.02 -6.75
C LEU A 71 -0.69 4.11 -6.40
N ARG A 72 -1.53 4.04 -7.41
CA ARG A 72 -2.97 3.86 -7.26
C ARG A 72 -3.38 2.51 -7.83
N TYR A 73 -4.39 1.92 -7.23
CA TYR A 73 -4.93 0.63 -7.65
C TYR A 73 -6.33 0.81 -8.23
N ASP A 74 -6.72 -0.09 -9.10
CA ASP A 74 -8.07 -0.13 -9.68
C ASP A 74 -9.14 -0.16 -8.57
N ILE A 75 -8.86 -0.93 -7.51
CA ILE A 75 -9.69 -1.03 -6.31
C ILE A 75 -9.63 0.18 -5.36
N SER A 76 -8.70 1.14 -5.57
CA SER A 76 -8.67 2.39 -4.81
C SER A 76 -9.73 3.38 -5.28
N ILE A 77 -10.21 3.23 -6.51
CA ILE A 77 -11.19 4.12 -7.12
C ILE A 77 -12.60 3.68 -6.69
N GLN A 78 -13.30 4.54 -5.95
CA GLN A 78 -14.62 4.19 -5.42
C GLN A 78 -15.64 3.88 -6.51
N ASP A 79 -15.54 4.50 -7.68
CA ASP A 79 -16.46 4.26 -8.81
C ASP A 79 -16.40 2.83 -9.32
N ASN A 80 -15.22 2.19 -9.29
CA ASN A 80 -15.06 0.79 -9.66
C ASN A 80 -15.71 -0.16 -8.65
N LEU A 81 -15.89 0.29 -7.41
CA LEU A 81 -16.46 -0.50 -6.32
C LEU A 81 -17.97 -0.31 -6.14
N ARG A 82 -18.57 0.75 -6.73
CA ARG A 82 -20.00 1.11 -6.57
C ARG A 82 -20.97 0.00 -6.96
N LYS A 83 -20.61 -0.81 -7.96
CA LYS A 83 -21.44 -1.89 -8.50
C LYS A 83 -21.33 -3.18 -7.70
N LEU A 84 -20.45 -3.23 -6.70
CA LEU A 84 -20.22 -4.45 -5.93
C LEU A 84 -21.25 -4.60 -4.80
N PRO A 85 -21.63 -5.83 -4.47
CA PRO A 85 -22.42 -6.13 -3.27
C PRO A 85 -21.73 -5.54 -2.03
N GLY A 86 -22.52 -5.10 -1.04
CA GLY A 86 -22.01 -4.47 0.19
C GLY A 86 -21.72 -2.97 0.07
N TRP A 87 -21.66 -2.38 -1.14
CA TRP A 87 -21.49 -0.95 -1.30
C TRP A 87 -22.56 -0.14 -0.55
N ASN A 88 -23.81 -0.59 -0.59
CA ASN A 88 -24.95 0.12 0.02
C ASN A 88 -24.94 0.07 1.55
N GLU A 89 -24.22 -0.85 2.15
CA GLU A 89 -24.12 -1.03 3.61
C GLU A 89 -23.07 -0.10 4.23
N LEU A 90 -22.20 0.50 3.42
CA LEU A 90 -21.16 1.40 3.89
C LEU A 90 -21.73 2.80 4.14
N PRO A 91 -21.25 3.50 5.20
CA PRO A 91 -21.64 4.89 5.47
C PRO A 91 -21.17 5.80 4.35
N LYS A 92 -22.07 6.67 3.87
CA LYS A 92 -21.81 7.55 2.72
C LYS A 92 -22.06 9.01 3.08
N ASN A 93 -21.34 9.90 2.42
CA ASN A 93 -21.63 11.32 2.39
C ASN A 93 -22.15 11.68 0.99
N PRO A 94 -23.23 12.47 0.88
CA PRO A 94 -23.61 13.03 -0.40
C PRO A 94 -22.48 13.96 -0.89
N ALA A 95 -22.08 13.83 -2.14
CA ALA A 95 -21.23 14.82 -2.75
C ALA A 95 -22.02 16.09 -2.98
N ASN A 96 -21.45 17.25 -2.62
CA ASN A 96 -22.09 18.55 -2.76
C ASN A 96 -22.77 18.73 -4.12
N GLY A 97 -24.12 18.67 -4.14
CA GLY A 97 -24.92 18.97 -5.33
C GLY A 97 -24.87 17.97 -6.49
N LYS A 98 -24.24 16.82 -6.34
CA LYS A 98 -24.19 15.75 -7.36
C LYS A 98 -24.79 14.46 -6.82
N GLU A 99 -25.44 13.69 -7.66
CA GLU A 99 -25.98 12.34 -7.36
C GLU A 99 -24.92 11.31 -6.92
N LEU A 100 -23.63 11.68 -7.02
CA LEU A 100 -22.51 10.82 -6.66
C LEU A 100 -22.31 10.83 -5.15
N THR A 101 -22.54 9.70 -4.52
CA THR A 101 -22.23 9.47 -3.10
C THR A 101 -20.87 8.81 -2.96
N PHE A 102 -20.05 9.29 -2.01
CA PHE A 102 -18.77 8.69 -1.65
C PHE A 102 -18.85 8.05 -0.26
N ILE A 103 -18.04 7.03 -0.03
CA ILE A 103 -17.89 6.46 1.31
C ILE A 103 -17.35 7.56 2.23
N LYS A 104 -17.95 7.68 3.42
CA LYS A 104 -17.55 8.69 4.42
C LYS A 104 -16.06 8.55 4.75
N PRO A 105 -15.26 9.62 4.70
CA PRO A 105 -13.86 9.59 5.11
C PRO A 105 -13.70 9.03 6.54
N GLY A 106 -12.62 8.27 6.77
CA GLY A 106 -12.37 7.56 8.02
C GLY A 106 -13.12 6.22 8.14
N THR A 107 -13.92 5.83 7.14
CA THR A 107 -14.59 4.52 7.16
C THR A 107 -13.61 3.40 6.83
N GLN A 108 -13.44 2.47 7.76
CA GLN A 108 -12.73 1.23 7.53
C GLN A 108 -13.66 0.24 6.81
N LEU A 109 -13.13 -0.45 5.80
CA LEU A 109 -13.84 -1.47 5.04
C LEU A 109 -12.89 -2.59 4.61
N TYR A 110 -13.48 -3.68 4.14
CA TYR A 110 -12.76 -4.80 3.54
C TYR A 110 -13.24 -5.00 2.10
N VAL A 111 -12.30 -5.07 1.17
CA VAL A 111 -12.56 -5.47 -0.21
C VAL A 111 -12.24 -6.94 -0.34
N ILE A 112 -13.23 -7.74 -0.67
CA ILE A 112 -13.06 -9.17 -0.87
C ILE A 112 -12.60 -9.39 -2.31
N LEU A 113 -11.43 -9.95 -2.43
CA LEU A 113 -10.79 -10.25 -3.71
C LEU A 113 -10.86 -11.74 -4.00
N GLN A 114 -11.10 -12.09 -5.25
CA GLN A 114 -11.12 -13.45 -5.74
C GLN A 114 -9.96 -13.72 -6.68
N ALA A 115 -9.31 -14.85 -6.48
CA ALA A 115 -8.25 -15.33 -7.34
C ALA A 115 -8.74 -15.58 -8.77
N PRO A 116 -7.90 -15.39 -9.79
CA PRO A 116 -8.22 -15.75 -11.16
C PRO A 116 -8.49 -17.26 -11.28
N LYS A 117 -9.40 -17.64 -12.17
CA LYS A 117 -9.79 -19.06 -12.40
C LYS A 117 -8.65 -19.93 -12.96
N VAL A 118 -7.77 -19.30 -13.74
CA VAL A 118 -6.59 -19.96 -14.29
C VAL A 118 -5.41 -19.61 -13.39
N PRO A 119 -4.63 -20.60 -12.91
CA PRO A 119 -3.43 -20.32 -12.15
C PRO A 119 -2.51 -19.42 -12.99
N THR A 120 -1.92 -18.43 -12.34
CA THR A 120 -0.87 -17.62 -12.99
C THR A 120 0.17 -18.57 -13.55
N SER A 121 0.31 -18.60 -14.87
CA SER A 121 1.34 -19.42 -15.51
C SER A 121 2.69 -18.99 -14.96
N SER A 122 3.56 -19.94 -14.65
CA SER A 122 4.96 -19.70 -14.28
C SER A 122 5.80 -19.10 -15.43
N ASP A 123 5.14 -18.71 -16.50
CA ASP A 123 5.73 -18.06 -17.66
C ASP A 123 6.09 -16.61 -17.28
N LEU A 124 7.35 -16.38 -16.96
CA LEU A 124 7.92 -15.08 -16.61
C LEU A 124 7.84 -14.04 -17.75
N SER A 125 7.42 -14.47 -18.94
CA SER A 125 7.21 -13.56 -20.09
C SER A 125 5.86 -12.82 -20.05
N LYS A 126 4.94 -13.21 -19.16
CA LYS A 126 3.60 -12.65 -19.05
C LYS A 126 3.35 -12.04 -17.67
N LEU A 127 2.60 -10.94 -17.64
CA LEU A 127 2.17 -10.36 -16.38
C LEU A 127 1.30 -11.36 -15.59
N PRO A 128 1.51 -11.46 -14.26
CA PRO A 128 0.60 -12.21 -13.40
C PRO A 128 -0.84 -11.73 -13.52
N GLN A 129 -1.78 -12.66 -13.46
CA GLN A 129 -3.20 -12.32 -13.53
C GLN A 129 -3.66 -11.64 -12.26
N THR A 130 -4.39 -10.54 -12.41
CA THR A 130 -4.89 -9.74 -11.30
C THR A 130 -6.11 -10.37 -10.63
N TRP A 131 -6.18 -10.26 -9.31
CA TRP A 131 -7.33 -10.61 -8.53
C TRP A 131 -8.46 -9.61 -8.76
N LYS A 132 -9.71 -10.07 -8.69
CA LYS A 132 -10.89 -9.23 -8.94
C LYS A 132 -11.65 -8.95 -7.66
N PRO A 133 -12.08 -7.71 -7.41
CA PRO A 133 -12.98 -7.41 -6.31
C PRO A 133 -14.37 -8.01 -6.59
N ILE A 134 -14.96 -8.68 -5.60
CA ILE A 134 -16.26 -9.34 -5.74
C ILE A 134 -17.31 -8.80 -4.78
N THR A 135 -16.92 -8.30 -3.61
CA THR A 135 -17.84 -7.73 -2.63
C THR A 135 -17.11 -6.83 -1.66
N LEU A 136 -17.85 -5.96 -0.98
CA LEU A 136 -17.36 -5.09 0.09
C LEU A 136 -18.00 -5.52 1.42
N SER A 137 -17.26 -5.32 2.50
CA SER A 137 -17.77 -5.59 3.84
C SER A 137 -17.25 -4.54 4.82
N ARG A 138 -18.07 -4.14 5.78
CA ARG A 138 -17.64 -3.28 6.89
C ARG A 138 -16.78 -4.03 7.90
N ASN A 139 -17.04 -5.32 8.07
CA ASN A 139 -16.37 -6.17 9.02
C ASN A 139 -15.52 -7.22 8.31
N LEU A 140 -14.47 -7.69 8.98
CA LEU A 140 -13.69 -8.81 8.47
C LEU A 140 -14.57 -10.07 8.46
N PRO A 141 -14.75 -10.75 7.31
CA PRO A 141 -15.47 -12.00 7.24
C PRO A 141 -14.79 -13.07 8.10
N SER A 142 -15.57 -13.81 8.89
CA SER A 142 -15.03 -14.87 9.76
C SER A 142 -14.47 -16.07 8.99
N GLN A 143 -15.03 -16.33 7.80
CA GLN A 143 -14.59 -17.41 6.92
C GLN A 143 -14.58 -16.93 5.47
N LEU A 144 -13.51 -17.23 4.76
CA LEU A 144 -13.38 -16.98 3.33
C LEU A 144 -12.96 -18.27 2.62
N PRO A 145 -13.49 -18.54 1.42
CA PRO A 145 -13.01 -19.62 0.58
C PRO A 145 -11.50 -19.52 0.32
N PRO A 146 -10.80 -20.64 0.06
CA PRO A 146 -9.35 -20.64 -0.18
C PRO A 146 -8.90 -19.74 -1.34
N ASN A 147 -9.78 -19.47 -2.30
CA ASN A 147 -9.53 -18.63 -3.47
C ASN A 147 -9.94 -17.15 -3.24
N GLN A 148 -10.25 -16.76 -2.02
CA GLN A 148 -10.62 -15.39 -1.66
C GLN A 148 -9.72 -14.83 -0.56
N VAL A 149 -9.65 -13.50 -0.51
CA VAL A 149 -8.91 -12.72 0.51
C VAL A 149 -9.68 -11.46 0.82
N ALA A 150 -9.73 -11.06 2.10
CA ALA A 150 -10.22 -9.76 2.52
C ALA A 150 -9.03 -8.79 2.62
N LEU A 151 -9.05 -7.72 1.84
CA LEU A 151 -8.06 -6.64 1.90
C LEU A 151 -8.66 -5.47 2.67
N LYS A 152 -8.01 -5.07 3.77
CA LYS A 152 -8.42 -3.95 4.61
C LYS A 152 -8.11 -2.64 3.94
N GLY A 153 -9.08 -1.75 3.84
CA GLY A 153 -8.94 -0.40 3.32
C GLY A 153 -9.53 0.66 4.23
N LEU A 154 -9.11 1.89 4.04
CA LEU A 154 -9.60 3.08 4.71
C LEU A 154 -10.08 4.08 3.64
N ALA A 155 -11.31 4.55 3.74
CA ALA A 155 -11.82 5.58 2.84
C ALA A 155 -11.23 6.93 3.23
N GLU A 156 -10.49 7.57 2.33
CA GLU A 156 -9.91 8.90 2.51
C GLU A 156 -9.88 9.67 1.19
N HIS A 157 -10.16 10.97 1.24
CA HIS A 157 -10.05 11.90 0.12
C HIS A 157 -10.70 11.41 -1.19
N GLY A 158 -11.80 10.66 -1.10
CA GLY A 158 -12.51 10.12 -2.27
C GLY A 158 -11.93 8.81 -2.84
N PHE A 159 -10.89 8.26 -2.22
CA PHE A 159 -10.25 6.99 -2.57
C PHE A 159 -10.30 6.00 -1.41
N ILE A 160 -9.99 4.74 -1.69
CA ILE A 160 -9.72 3.72 -0.67
C ILE A 160 -8.22 3.52 -0.59
N GLN A 161 -7.65 3.75 0.59
CA GLN A 161 -6.24 3.55 0.90
C GLN A 161 -6.04 2.18 1.55
N TYR A 162 -5.00 1.47 1.13
CA TYR A 162 -4.68 0.12 1.60
C TYR A 162 -3.35 0.08 2.36
N GLY A 163 -2.64 1.24 2.48
CA GLY A 163 -1.29 1.32 3.03
C GLY A 163 -0.22 0.80 2.08
N LEU A 164 -0.54 0.69 0.79
CA LEU A 164 0.32 0.21 -0.29
C LEU A 164 0.64 1.32 -1.30
N GLU A 165 0.17 2.53 -1.05
CA GLU A 165 0.22 3.63 -2.01
C GLU A 165 1.62 4.21 -2.16
N THR A 166 2.41 4.18 -1.08
CA THR A 166 3.77 4.71 -1.09
C THR A 166 4.77 3.58 -1.25
N TYR A 167 5.58 3.69 -2.26
CA TYR A 167 6.60 2.73 -2.60
C TYR A 167 7.98 3.38 -2.63
N TYR A 168 8.94 2.80 -1.89
CA TYR A 168 10.32 3.25 -1.87
C TYR A 168 11.13 2.45 -2.89
N ILE A 169 11.67 3.15 -3.88
CA ILE A 169 12.51 2.56 -4.91
C ILE A 169 13.97 2.57 -4.43
N PRO A 170 14.70 1.43 -4.51
CA PRO A 170 16.13 1.43 -4.33
C PRO A 170 16.79 2.43 -5.28
N GLU A 171 17.74 3.21 -4.79
CA GLU A 171 18.33 4.35 -5.52
C GLU A 171 19.04 3.90 -6.80
N ASP A 172 19.67 2.73 -6.76
CA ASP A 172 20.38 2.09 -7.87
C ASP A 172 19.44 1.62 -9.01
N GLN A 173 18.16 1.36 -8.72
CA GLN A 173 17.17 0.89 -9.69
C GLN A 173 16.23 1.98 -10.18
N ARG A 174 16.31 3.17 -9.60
CA ARG A 174 15.37 4.28 -9.83
C ARG A 174 15.26 4.69 -11.29
N GLU A 175 16.40 4.92 -11.94
CA GLU A 175 16.41 5.36 -13.35
C GLU A 175 15.81 4.31 -14.27
N GLN A 176 16.11 3.04 -14.00
CA GLN A 176 15.62 1.93 -14.78
C GLN A 176 14.12 1.71 -14.60
N ILE A 177 13.63 1.74 -13.35
CA ILE A 177 12.19 1.64 -13.05
C ILE A 177 11.42 2.78 -13.72
N ASN A 178 11.92 4.01 -13.63
CA ASN A 178 11.30 5.17 -14.27
C ASN A 178 11.28 5.06 -15.80
N ALA A 179 12.37 4.56 -16.40
CA ALA A 179 12.43 4.34 -17.85
C ALA A 179 11.42 3.27 -18.28
N ASP A 180 11.32 2.17 -17.55
CA ASP A 180 10.41 1.07 -17.85
C ASP A 180 8.94 1.45 -17.62
N LEU A 181 8.63 2.20 -16.58
CA LEU A 181 7.29 2.74 -16.36
C LEU A 181 6.87 3.73 -17.44
N ARG A 182 7.81 4.52 -17.99
CA ARG A 182 7.55 5.37 -19.15
C ARG A 182 7.35 4.55 -20.42
N ALA A 183 8.19 3.55 -20.66
CA ALA A 183 8.09 2.67 -21.82
C ALA A 183 6.84 1.77 -21.79
N ALA A 184 6.33 1.45 -20.60
CA ALA A 184 5.10 0.72 -20.40
C ALA A 184 3.84 1.53 -20.75
N ARG A 185 3.95 2.85 -20.96
CA ARG A 185 2.82 3.67 -21.39
C ARG A 185 2.60 3.51 -22.89
N PRO A 186 1.36 3.36 -23.35
CA PRO A 186 1.07 3.49 -24.76
C PRO A 186 1.40 4.94 -25.17
N ASP A 187 2.46 5.11 -25.96
CA ASP A 187 2.81 6.39 -26.58
C ASP A 187 1.65 6.88 -27.44
N ASN A 188 0.90 7.82 -26.92
CA ASN A 188 0.06 8.66 -27.75
C ASN A 188 0.46 10.13 -27.50
N PRO A 189 1.43 10.67 -28.28
CA PRO A 189 1.86 12.06 -28.16
C PRO A 189 0.74 13.08 -28.41
N ASN A 190 -0.40 12.64 -28.95
CA ASN A 190 -1.56 13.48 -29.27
C ASN A 190 -2.72 13.33 -28.27
N ARG A 191 -2.55 12.60 -27.15
CA ARG A 191 -3.58 12.60 -26.10
C ARG A 191 -3.47 13.88 -25.29
N LEU A 192 -4.35 14.82 -25.61
CA LEU A 192 -4.76 15.88 -24.68
C LEU A 192 -5.17 15.23 -23.34
N PRO A 193 -4.91 15.89 -22.20
CA PRO A 193 -5.34 15.37 -20.89
C PRO A 193 -6.79 14.89 -20.99
N GLN A 194 -7.08 13.70 -20.51
CA GLN A 194 -8.40 13.05 -20.58
C GLN A 194 -9.57 13.87 -20.02
N ILE A 195 -9.29 15.00 -19.39
CA ILE A 195 -10.25 15.98 -18.85
C ILE A 195 -11.01 16.71 -19.98
N LEU A 196 -10.49 16.74 -21.22
CA LEU A 196 -11.04 17.55 -22.32
C LEU A 196 -11.55 16.71 -23.51
N GLN A 197 -11.53 15.39 -23.46
CA GLN A 197 -12.10 14.57 -24.52
C GLN A 197 -13.54 14.16 -24.17
N PRO A 198 -14.53 14.42 -25.05
CA PRO A 198 -15.83 13.80 -24.94
C PRO A 198 -15.64 12.28 -25.02
N THR A 199 -15.97 11.58 -23.96
CA THR A 199 -15.82 10.13 -23.87
C THR A 199 -16.87 9.48 -24.77
N GLU A 200 -16.44 8.94 -25.91
CA GLU A 200 -17.25 7.93 -26.60
C GLU A 200 -17.38 6.69 -25.70
N PRO A 201 -18.60 6.17 -25.49
CA PRO A 201 -18.85 5.15 -24.45
C PRO A 201 -18.44 3.72 -24.84
N SER A 202 -17.55 3.50 -25.79
CA SER A 202 -17.41 2.19 -26.45
C SER A 202 -16.17 1.35 -26.14
N GLN A 203 -15.16 1.85 -25.41
CA GLN A 203 -14.05 0.95 -25.01
C GLN A 203 -13.54 1.29 -23.62
N PRO A 204 -13.46 0.27 -22.71
CA PRO A 204 -12.79 0.46 -21.44
C PRO A 204 -11.32 0.83 -21.70
N PRO A 205 -10.74 1.80 -20.94
CA PRO A 205 -9.37 2.20 -21.14
C PRO A 205 -8.44 0.99 -21.05
N PRO A 206 -7.41 0.90 -21.91
CA PRO A 206 -6.47 -0.22 -21.87
C PRO A 206 -5.85 -0.29 -20.47
N LYS A 207 -5.87 -1.48 -19.88
CA LYS A 207 -5.28 -1.71 -18.55
C LYS A 207 -3.79 -1.37 -18.61
N PRO A 208 -3.27 -0.60 -17.64
CA PRO A 208 -1.84 -0.33 -17.60
C PRO A 208 -1.08 -1.64 -17.45
N PRO A 209 0.04 -1.80 -18.14
CA PRO A 209 0.84 -3.01 -18.12
C PRO A 209 1.72 -3.11 -16.86
N VAL A 210 1.18 -2.70 -15.72
CA VAL A 210 1.86 -2.71 -14.41
C VAL A 210 0.93 -3.31 -13.37
N VAL A 211 1.44 -4.29 -12.62
CA VAL A 211 0.71 -4.92 -11.52
C VAL A 211 1.60 -5.02 -10.28
N MET A 212 0.98 -4.96 -9.11
CA MET A 212 1.64 -5.07 -7.82
C MET A 212 1.34 -6.43 -7.18
N GLU A 213 2.39 -7.14 -6.82
CA GLU A 213 2.30 -8.32 -5.98
C GLU A 213 2.38 -7.92 -4.51
N ILE A 214 1.41 -8.36 -3.73
CA ILE A 214 1.31 -8.10 -2.31
C ILE A 214 1.10 -9.39 -1.53
N LYS A 215 1.42 -9.36 -0.24
CA LYS A 215 1.01 -10.37 0.73
C LYS A 215 -0.09 -9.81 1.62
N VAL A 216 -1.14 -10.58 1.82
CA VAL A 216 -2.28 -10.20 2.68
C VAL A 216 -2.42 -11.18 3.82
N SER A 217 -2.40 -10.66 5.05
CA SER A 217 -2.58 -11.46 6.27
C SER A 217 -4.04 -11.88 6.46
N ALA A 218 -4.30 -12.81 7.38
CA ALA A 218 -5.65 -13.22 7.77
C ALA A 218 -6.49 -12.05 8.31
N GLN A 219 -5.87 -11.00 8.85
CA GLN A 219 -6.54 -9.79 9.35
C GLN A 219 -6.80 -8.74 8.25
N GLY A 220 -6.43 -9.04 7.01
CA GLY A 220 -6.60 -8.14 5.88
C GLY A 220 -5.50 -7.08 5.74
N LYS A 221 -4.47 -7.08 6.58
CA LYS A 221 -3.32 -6.19 6.42
C LYS A 221 -2.44 -6.66 5.28
N SER A 222 -1.88 -5.72 4.54
CA SER A 222 -1.09 -5.99 3.34
C SER A 222 0.31 -5.43 3.42
N VAL A 223 1.24 -6.10 2.76
CA VAL A 223 2.60 -5.63 2.53
C VAL A 223 2.97 -5.80 1.06
N PRO A 224 3.67 -4.82 0.45
CA PRO A 224 4.15 -4.95 -0.93
C PRO A 224 5.26 -5.99 -1.00
N VAL A 225 5.35 -6.71 -2.12
CA VAL A 225 6.38 -7.72 -2.36
C VAL A 225 7.15 -7.41 -3.62
N SER A 226 6.46 -7.17 -4.73
CA SER A 226 7.12 -6.85 -5.99
C SER A 226 6.20 -6.09 -6.95
N LEU A 227 6.82 -5.28 -7.80
CA LEU A 227 6.18 -4.58 -8.89
C LEU A 227 6.53 -5.27 -10.20
N TRP A 228 5.53 -5.65 -10.99
CA TRP A 228 5.68 -6.25 -12.29
C TRP A 228 5.30 -5.25 -13.36
N ALA A 229 6.22 -4.98 -14.27
CA ALA A 229 5.99 -4.07 -15.39
C ALA A 229 6.21 -4.79 -16.72
N GLN A 230 5.27 -4.64 -17.63
CA GLN A 230 5.42 -5.09 -18.99
C GLN A 230 6.00 -3.97 -19.84
N VAL A 231 7.19 -4.19 -20.36
CA VAL A 231 7.92 -3.20 -21.14
C VAL A 231 7.85 -3.56 -22.61
N ASN A 232 7.41 -2.60 -23.42
CA ASN A 232 7.34 -2.72 -24.88
C ASN A 232 8.43 -1.84 -25.49
N GLN A 233 9.38 -2.42 -26.21
CA GLN A 233 10.40 -1.67 -26.93
C GLN A 233 10.47 -2.17 -28.38
N GLY A 234 9.85 -1.44 -29.28
CA GLY A 234 9.68 -1.88 -30.67
C GLY A 234 8.83 -3.14 -30.78
N SER A 235 9.34 -4.17 -31.44
CA SER A 235 8.66 -5.47 -31.60
C SER A 235 8.90 -6.45 -30.44
N LYS A 236 9.74 -6.08 -29.47
CA LYS A 236 10.06 -6.96 -28.32
C LYS A 236 9.24 -6.55 -27.10
N GLN A 237 8.67 -7.55 -26.45
CA GLN A 237 7.89 -7.42 -25.23
C GLN A 237 8.50 -8.32 -24.16
N TRP A 238 8.76 -7.79 -22.98
CA TRP A 238 9.23 -8.55 -21.82
C TRP A 238 8.62 -8.03 -20.55
N VAL A 239 8.67 -8.82 -19.49
CA VAL A 239 8.16 -8.49 -18.15
C VAL A 239 9.35 -8.37 -17.21
N ARG A 240 9.37 -7.30 -16.43
CA ARG A 240 10.32 -7.10 -15.32
C ARG A 240 9.63 -7.20 -13.99
N ASN A 241 10.35 -7.77 -13.03
CA ASN A 241 9.93 -7.89 -11.65
C ASN A 241 10.91 -7.13 -10.75
N TYR A 242 10.41 -6.14 -10.04
CA TYR A 242 11.16 -5.36 -9.05
C TYR A 242 10.71 -5.79 -7.66
N ARG A 243 11.60 -6.40 -6.89
CA ARG A 243 11.35 -6.85 -5.51
C ARG A 243 11.73 -5.78 -4.50
N PHE A 244 11.03 -5.78 -3.34
CA PHE A 244 11.21 -4.85 -2.24
C PHE A 244 11.79 -5.51 -1.01
#